data_e330fe589d4121b59897ebdaff30a8f8
#
_entry.id   e330fe589d4121b59897ebdaff30a8f8
#
_cell.length_a   1.000
_cell.length_b   1.000
_cell.length_c   1.000
_cell.angle_alpha   90.00
_cell.angle_beta   90.00
_cell.angle_gamma   90.00
#
_symmetry.space_group_name_H-M   'P 1'
#
loop_
_entity.id
_entity.type
_entity.pdbx_description
1 polymer ?
#
loop_
_entity_poly.entity_id
_entity_poly.type
_entity_poly.pdbx_seq_one_letter_code
_entity_poly.pdbx_strand_id
1 'polypeptide(L)'
;MEQLVYISLLFDFYGALLTDKQKESLLLHLFEDFSLAEVGDALGISRQAVYDNIRRAELSMKDYEKKLGLLSRYQEERTALGEIASRIEKLRTVENGDAIDTILKRMAPLM
;
A
#
# COMPACT_ATOMS: atom_id res chain seq x y z
N MET A 1 -1.73 4.09 14.33
CA MET A 1 -0.79 4.65 13.34
C MET A 1 -0.25 3.57 12.43
N GLU A 2 0.44 2.58 12.97
CA GLU A 2 0.97 1.47 12.15
C GLU A 2 -0.13 0.72 11.42
N GLN A 3 -1.26 0.51 12.07
CA GLN A 3 -2.38 -0.17 11.45
C GLN A 3 -2.97 0.61 10.27
N LEU A 4 -3.07 1.93 10.39
CA LEU A 4 -3.55 2.77 9.29
C LEU A 4 -2.59 2.71 8.10
N VAL A 5 -1.29 2.74 8.36
CA VAL A 5 -0.28 2.61 7.30
C VAL A 5 -0.41 1.25 6.61
N TYR A 6 -0.55 0.18 7.39
CA TYR A 6 -0.70 -1.17 6.84
C TYR A 6 -1.97 -1.29 5.99
N ILE A 7 -3.10 -0.80 6.48
CA ILE A 7 -4.37 -0.83 5.73
C ILE A 7 -4.25 0.00 4.44
N SER A 8 -3.58 1.13 4.50
CA SER A 8 -3.32 1.97 3.32
C SER A 8 -2.51 1.21 2.25
N LEU A 9 -1.47 0.48 2.69
CA LEU A 9 -0.66 -0.33 1.78
C LEU A 9 -1.48 -1.47 1.17
N LEU A 10 -2.28 -2.15 1.98
CA LEU A 10 -3.18 -3.19 1.49
C LEU A 10 -4.18 -2.64 0.49
N PHE A 11 -4.70 -1.44 0.75
CA PHE A 11 -5.65 -0.79 -0.15
C PHE A 11 -5.04 -0.49 -1.51
N ASP A 12 -3.77 -0.11 -1.56
CA ASP A 12 -3.08 0.13 -2.82
C ASP A 12 -3.09 -1.11 -3.72
N PHE A 13 -2.95 -2.30 -3.13
CA PHE A 13 -2.92 -3.55 -3.88
C PHE A 13 -4.30 -4.16 -4.11
N TYR A 14 -5.18 -4.07 -3.11
CA TYR A 14 -6.43 -4.86 -3.11
C TYR A 14 -7.69 -4.01 -3.11
N GLY A 15 -7.58 -2.69 -3.06
CA GLY A 15 -8.74 -1.81 -2.98
C GLY A 15 -9.72 -2.00 -4.14
N ALA A 16 -9.22 -2.28 -5.33
CA ALA A 16 -10.04 -2.50 -6.51
C ALA A 16 -10.91 -3.77 -6.43
N LEU A 17 -10.57 -4.69 -5.52
CA LEU A 17 -11.31 -5.94 -5.31
C LEU A 17 -12.43 -5.80 -4.27
N LEU A 18 -12.52 -4.67 -3.61
CA LEU A 18 -13.58 -4.41 -2.62
C LEU A 18 -14.89 -4.04 -3.33
N THR A 19 -16.01 -4.27 -2.63
CA THR A 19 -17.30 -3.76 -3.11
C THR A 19 -17.29 -2.24 -3.05
N ASP A 20 -18.16 -1.59 -3.83
CA ASP A 20 -18.23 -0.12 -3.85
C ASP A 20 -18.52 0.44 -2.46
N LYS A 21 -19.43 -0.17 -1.71
CA LYS A 21 -19.77 0.30 -0.36
C LYS A 21 -18.64 0.11 0.64
N GLN A 22 -17.91 -0.99 0.55
CA GLN A 22 -16.71 -1.22 1.37
C GLN A 22 -15.65 -0.18 1.06
N LYS A 23 -15.39 0.05 -0.21
CA LYS A 23 -14.39 0.99 -0.68
C LYS A 23 -14.73 2.42 -0.26
N GLU A 24 -15.96 2.86 -0.50
CA GLU A 24 -16.41 4.21 -0.14
C GLU A 24 -16.36 4.44 1.36
N SER A 25 -16.85 3.48 2.16
CA SER A 25 -16.82 3.59 3.62
C SER A 25 -15.40 3.69 4.15
N LEU A 26 -14.49 2.87 3.60
CA LEU A 26 -13.10 2.86 4.00
C LEU A 26 -12.41 4.18 3.64
N LEU A 27 -12.60 4.67 2.42
CA LEU A 27 -11.99 5.91 1.96
C LEU A 27 -12.43 7.11 2.79
N LEU A 28 -13.74 7.26 3.02
CA LEU A 28 -14.26 8.40 3.75
C LEU A 28 -13.81 8.39 5.22
N HIS A 29 -13.84 7.23 5.86
CA HIS A 29 -13.52 7.15 7.29
C HIS A 29 -12.02 7.22 7.56
N LEU A 30 -11.21 6.44 6.84
CA LEU A 30 -9.78 6.32 7.14
C LEU A 30 -8.93 7.36 6.43
N PHE A 31 -9.30 7.80 5.23
CA PHE A 31 -8.49 8.71 4.45
C PHE A 31 -9.02 10.14 4.39
N GLU A 32 -10.34 10.32 4.55
CA GLU A 32 -10.96 11.65 4.55
C GLU A 32 -11.36 12.12 5.95
N ASP A 33 -11.08 11.32 6.97
CA ASP A 33 -11.30 11.66 8.38
C ASP A 33 -12.78 11.87 8.78
N PHE A 34 -13.71 11.29 8.04
CA PHE A 34 -15.12 11.33 8.40
C PHE A 34 -15.40 10.42 9.59
N SER A 35 -16.26 10.86 10.51
CA SER A 35 -16.77 9.99 11.57
C SER A 35 -17.68 8.92 10.96
N LEU A 36 -17.93 7.83 11.69
CA LEU A 36 -18.84 6.78 11.22
C LEU A 36 -20.23 7.35 10.92
N ALA A 37 -20.70 8.27 11.76
CA ALA A 37 -22.00 8.92 11.54
C ALA A 37 -22.00 9.78 10.27
N GLU A 38 -20.93 10.53 10.04
CA GLU A 38 -20.79 11.36 8.84
C GLU A 38 -20.73 10.51 7.57
N VAL A 39 -20.04 9.39 7.61
CA VAL A 39 -20.02 8.44 6.48
C VAL A 39 -21.41 7.89 6.22
N GLY A 40 -22.12 7.50 7.29
CA GLY A 40 -23.49 7.01 7.18
C GLY A 40 -24.41 8.03 6.52
N ASP A 41 -24.31 9.29 6.92
CA ASP A 41 -25.09 10.38 6.33
C ASP A 41 -24.74 10.57 4.85
N ALA A 42 -23.47 10.55 4.53
CA ALA A 42 -23.00 10.73 3.15
C ALA A 42 -23.44 9.60 2.21
N LEU A 43 -23.47 8.38 2.70
CA LEU A 43 -23.78 7.20 1.89
C LEU A 43 -25.22 6.73 2.01
N GLY A 44 -26.02 7.35 2.92
CA GLY A 44 -27.40 6.98 3.13
C GLY A 44 -27.56 5.61 3.80
N ILE A 45 -26.65 5.25 4.69
CA ILE A 45 -26.68 3.99 5.44
C ILE A 45 -26.47 4.27 6.93
N SER A 46 -26.76 3.27 7.78
CA SER A 46 -26.61 3.43 9.22
C SER A 46 -25.13 3.46 9.61
N ARG A 47 -24.85 4.05 10.78
CA ARG A 47 -23.51 4.05 11.38
C ARG A 47 -22.98 2.63 11.54
N GLN A 48 -23.84 1.70 11.99
CA GLN A 48 -23.46 0.28 12.15
C GLN A 48 -23.10 -0.34 10.81
N ALA A 49 -23.85 -0.03 9.75
CA ALA A 49 -23.55 -0.53 8.41
C ALA A 49 -22.19 -0.02 7.91
N VAL A 50 -21.85 1.24 8.22
CA VAL A 50 -20.53 1.79 7.90
C VAL A 50 -19.43 1.00 8.61
N TYR A 51 -19.59 0.78 9.91
CA TYR A 51 -18.64 0.01 10.70
C TYR A 51 -18.44 -1.40 10.12
N ASP A 52 -19.54 -2.07 9.79
CA ASP A 52 -19.49 -3.42 9.21
C ASP A 52 -18.79 -3.43 7.85
N ASN A 53 -19.06 -2.43 7.02
CA ASN A 53 -18.41 -2.31 5.71
C ASN A 53 -16.89 -2.14 5.85
N ILE A 54 -16.45 -1.29 6.78
CA ILE A 54 -15.02 -1.05 7.02
C ILE A 54 -14.37 -2.33 7.53
N ARG A 55 -15.00 -2.99 8.50
CA ARG A 55 -14.46 -4.23 9.06
C ARG A 55 -14.34 -5.32 7.99
N ARG A 56 -15.36 -5.49 7.17
CA ARG A 56 -15.33 -6.46 6.07
C ARG A 56 -14.27 -6.12 5.04
N ALA A 57 -14.10 -4.83 4.72
CA ALA A 57 -13.05 -4.38 3.81
C ALA A 57 -11.67 -4.76 4.33
N GLU A 58 -11.39 -4.46 5.59
CA GLU A 58 -10.10 -4.79 6.21
C GLU A 58 -9.85 -6.30 6.22
N LEU A 59 -10.85 -7.10 6.61
CA LEU A 59 -10.73 -8.55 6.64
C LEU A 59 -10.51 -9.13 5.24
N SER A 60 -11.21 -8.60 4.24
CA SER A 60 -11.05 -9.06 2.85
C SER A 60 -9.64 -8.78 2.34
N MET A 61 -9.12 -7.58 2.59
CA MET A 61 -7.78 -7.21 2.14
C MET A 61 -6.71 -8.05 2.84
N LYS A 62 -6.86 -8.30 4.13
CA LYS A 62 -5.93 -9.17 4.87
C LYS A 62 -5.97 -10.61 4.35
N ASP A 63 -7.16 -11.09 3.98
CA ASP A 63 -7.30 -12.42 3.39
C ASP A 63 -6.64 -12.51 2.01
N TYR A 64 -6.83 -11.50 1.16
CA TYR A 64 -6.14 -11.44 -0.13
C TYR A 64 -4.63 -11.46 0.05
N GLU A 65 -4.11 -10.68 1.00
CA GLU A 65 -2.68 -10.64 1.26
C GLU A 65 -2.17 -12.00 1.75
N LYS A 66 -2.92 -12.66 2.62
CA LYS A 66 -2.57 -13.99 3.10
C LYS A 66 -2.45 -15.00 1.95
N LYS A 67 -3.32 -14.89 0.96
CA LYS A 67 -3.36 -15.80 -0.19
C LYS A 67 -2.39 -15.43 -1.30
N LEU A 68 -2.23 -14.14 -1.57
CA LEU A 68 -1.48 -13.65 -2.74
C LEU A 68 -0.10 -13.12 -2.41
N GLY A 69 0.07 -12.52 -1.24
CA GLY A 69 1.37 -12.01 -0.78
C GLY A 69 1.95 -10.88 -1.62
N LEU A 70 1.12 -10.09 -2.32
CA LEU A 70 1.63 -9.03 -3.22
C LEU A 70 2.36 -7.93 -2.47
N LEU A 71 1.84 -7.51 -1.32
CA LEU A 71 2.47 -6.47 -0.52
C LEU A 71 3.80 -6.96 0.06
N SER A 72 3.80 -8.17 0.62
CA SER A 72 5.02 -8.77 1.19
C SER A 72 6.11 -8.90 0.14
N ARG A 73 5.77 -9.39 -1.05
CA ARG A 73 6.71 -9.52 -2.17
C ARG A 73 7.24 -8.16 -2.61
N TYR A 74 6.37 -7.19 -2.72
CA TYR A 74 6.76 -5.83 -3.11
C TYR A 74 7.76 -5.23 -2.11
N GLN A 75 7.51 -5.40 -0.82
CA GLN A 75 8.40 -4.91 0.22
C GLN A 75 9.76 -5.61 0.20
N GLU A 76 9.77 -6.93 0.00
CA GLU A 76 11.01 -7.71 -0.12
C GLU A 76 11.81 -7.29 -1.34
N GLU A 77 11.16 -7.10 -2.48
CA GLU A 77 11.81 -6.66 -3.70
C GLU A 77 12.43 -5.28 -3.56
N ARG A 78 11.72 -4.34 -2.92
CA ARG A 78 12.25 -3.00 -2.68
C ARG A 78 13.46 -3.02 -1.75
N THR A 79 13.40 -3.83 -0.70
CA THR A 79 14.52 -3.99 0.23
C THR A 79 15.73 -4.56 -0.49
N ALA A 80 15.54 -5.61 -1.29
CA ALA A 80 16.61 -6.23 -2.05
C ALA A 80 17.23 -5.26 -3.06
N LEU A 81 16.40 -4.50 -3.78
CA LEU A 81 16.89 -3.51 -4.74
C LEU A 81 17.69 -2.41 -4.05
N GLY A 82 17.25 -1.95 -2.89
CA GLY A 82 17.97 -0.96 -2.10
C GLY A 82 19.33 -1.47 -1.65
N GLU A 83 19.41 -2.73 -1.23
CA GLU A 83 20.68 -3.35 -0.84
C GLU A 83 21.61 -3.50 -2.04
N ILE A 84 21.08 -3.93 -3.19
CA ILE A 84 21.86 -4.07 -4.41
C ILE A 84 22.41 -2.71 -4.86
N ALA A 85 21.56 -1.67 -4.85
CA ALA A 85 21.98 -0.32 -5.22
C ALA A 85 23.11 0.17 -4.31
N SER A 86 23.01 -0.08 -3.01
CA SER A 86 24.02 0.31 -2.02
C SER A 86 25.34 -0.41 -2.29
N ARG A 87 25.31 -1.70 -2.61
CA ARG A 87 26.51 -2.48 -2.91
C ARG A 87 27.16 -2.04 -4.21
N ILE A 88 26.35 -1.73 -5.22
CA ILE A 88 26.84 -1.20 -6.49
C ILE A 88 27.57 0.13 -6.26
N GLU A 89 26.98 1.02 -5.44
CA GLU A 89 27.60 2.31 -5.16
C GLU A 89 28.97 2.14 -4.48
N LYS A 90 29.10 1.14 -3.62
CA LYS A 90 30.40 0.85 -2.96
C LYS A 90 31.48 0.38 -3.91
N LEU A 91 31.13 -0.06 -5.11
CA LEU A 91 32.08 -0.48 -6.14
C LEU A 91 32.56 0.69 -6.98
N ARG A 92 32.06 1.89 -6.74
CA ARG A 92 32.38 3.08 -7.53
C ARG A 92 33.87 3.40 -7.51
N THR A 93 34.42 3.67 -8.70
CA THR A 93 35.75 4.18 -8.90
C THR A 93 35.68 5.33 -9.90
N VAL A 94 36.80 6.02 -10.10
CA VAL A 94 36.86 7.09 -11.11
C VAL A 94 36.57 6.55 -12.50
N GLU A 95 36.97 5.32 -12.79
CA GLU A 95 36.86 4.72 -14.12
C GLU A 95 35.46 4.19 -14.41
N ASN A 96 34.71 3.73 -13.41
CA ASN A 96 33.41 3.09 -13.61
C ASN A 96 32.22 3.97 -13.20
N GLY A 97 32.45 5.24 -12.82
CA GLY A 97 31.39 6.12 -12.32
C GLY A 97 30.21 6.26 -13.27
N ASP A 98 30.47 6.44 -14.56
CA ASP A 98 29.41 6.58 -15.56
C ASP A 98 28.58 5.31 -15.70
N ALA A 99 29.25 4.14 -15.68
CA ALA A 99 28.55 2.87 -15.77
C ALA A 99 27.67 2.64 -14.55
N ILE A 100 28.16 2.96 -13.35
CA ILE A 100 27.40 2.84 -12.12
C ILE A 100 26.21 3.79 -12.12
N ASP A 101 26.39 5.05 -12.53
CA ASP A 101 25.30 6.01 -12.62
C ASP A 101 24.20 5.52 -13.58
N THR A 102 24.58 4.92 -14.69
CA THR A 102 23.62 4.35 -15.64
C THR A 102 22.81 3.23 -15.00
N ILE A 103 23.47 2.33 -14.25
CA ILE A 103 22.81 1.21 -13.58
C ILE A 103 21.85 1.74 -12.50
N LEU A 104 22.29 2.64 -11.64
CA LEU A 104 21.48 3.17 -10.56
C LEU A 104 20.29 3.97 -11.07
N LYS A 105 20.48 4.71 -12.16
CA LYS A 105 19.39 5.46 -12.80
C LYS A 105 18.33 4.51 -13.36
N ARG A 106 18.74 3.36 -13.89
CA ARG A 106 17.82 2.34 -14.40
C ARG A 106 17.06 1.66 -13.27
N MET A 107 17.69 1.52 -12.12
CA MET A 107 17.09 0.86 -10.95
C MET A 107 16.11 1.76 -10.19
N ALA A 108 16.34 3.07 -10.19
CA ALA A 108 15.57 4.03 -9.38
C ALA A 108 14.05 3.89 -9.52
N PRO A 109 13.47 3.76 -10.73
CA PRO A 109 12.02 3.60 -10.87
C PRO A 109 11.47 2.31 -10.26
N LEU A 110 12.31 1.31 -10.00
CA LEU A 110 11.92 0.02 -9.44
C LEU A 110 12.01 0.00 -7.91
N MET A 111 12.59 1.02 -7.33
CA MET A 111 12.77 1.16 -5.89
C MET A 111 11.67 2.05 -5.32
#